data_2df2ac701eac1dcf24cb4c79efd781f4
#
_entry.id   2df2ac701eac1dcf24cb4c79efd781f4
#
_cell.length_a   1.000
_cell.length_b   1.000
_cell.length_c   1.000
_cell.angle_alpha   90.00
_cell.angle_beta   90.00
_cell.angle_gamma   90.00
#
_symmetry.space_group_name_H-M   'P 1'
#
loop_
_entity.id
_entity.type
_entity.pdbx_description
1 polymer ?
#
loop_
_entity_poly.entity_id
_entity_poly.type
_entity_poly.pdbx_seq_one_letter_code
_entity_poly.pdbx_strand_id
1 'polypeptide(L)'
;MKQEKAGLFILILLLVFACQKFEQKPPNEKPLPDVMVDSAVDHAVVTLDDVVQFTITVNADPRIDIDIPEVAKKFSGLRVIDYETDREREENGRKIKRKRYKLKADETGSYLLPAIELSYQTHQGKPPQGGAPQGAKK
;
A
#
# COMPACT_ATOMS: atom_id res chain seq x y z
N MET A 1 -47.64 -10.77 -40.78
CA MET A 1 -46.16 -10.93 -40.77
C MET A 1 -45.42 -9.71 -40.26
N LYS A 2 -46.04 -8.73 -39.60
CA LYS A 2 -45.34 -7.56 -39.01
C LYS A 2 -45.24 -7.59 -37.47
N GLN A 3 -46.00 -8.47 -36.80
CA GLN A 3 -46.03 -8.50 -35.32
C GLN A 3 -44.99 -9.43 -34.68
N GLU A 4 -44.51 -10.45 -35.37
CA GLU A 4 -43.51 -11.36 -34.80
C GLU A 4 -42.10 -10.73 -34.58
N LYS A 5 -41.74 -9.74 -35.41
CA LYS A 5 -40.46 -9.08 -35.29
C LYS A 5 -40.37 -8.15 -34.08
N ALA A 6 -41.48 -7.58 -33.62
CA ALA A 6 -41.51 -6.71 -32.42
C ALA A 6 -41.28 -7.50 -31.15
N GLY A 7 -41.86 -8.73 -31.05
CA GLY A 7 -41.66 -9.59 -29.87
C GLY A 7 -40.22 -10.08 -29.73
N LEU A 8 -39.56 -10.39 -30.84
CA LEU A 8 -38.15 -10.80 -30.83
C LEU A 8 -37.22 -9.68 -30.43
N PHE A 9 -37.50 -8.40 -30.82
CA PHE A 9 -36.71 -7.25 -30.45
C PHE A 9 -36.83 -6.93 -28.96
N ILE A 10 -38.01 -7.06 -28.38
CA ILE A 10 -38.24 -6.85 -26.94
C ILE A 10 -37.54 -7.94 -26.12
N LEU A 11 -37.52 -9.19 -26.57
CA LEU A 11 -36.84 -10.31 -25.91
C LEU A 11 -35.31 -10.11 -25.92
N ILE A 12 -34.75 -9.63 -27.02
CA ILE A 12 -33.32 -9.33 -27.14
C ILE A 12 -32.93 -8.14 -26.23
N LEU A 13 -33.78 -7.11 -26.16
CA LEU A 13 -33.54 -5.95 -25.31
C LEU A 13 -33.54 -6.32 -23.81
N LEU A 14 -34.41 -7.24 -23.39
CA LEU A 14 -34.46 -7.76 -22.02
C LEU A 14 -33.22 -8.60 -21.65
N LEU A 15 -32.65 -9.33 -22.61
CA LEU A 15 -31.45 -10.15 -22.40
C LEU A 15 -30.19 -9.28 -22.22
N VAL A 16 -30.12 -8.11 -22.83
CA VAL A 16 -28.97 -7.20 -22.70
C VAL A 16 -28.91 -6.53 -21.32
N PHE A 17 -30.07 -6.32 -20.67
CA PHE A 17 -30.15 -5.75 -19.32
C PHE A 17 -29.76 -6.75 -18.20
N ALA A 18 -29.76 -8.04 -18.46
CA ALA A 18 -29.40 -9.06 -17.46
C ALA A 18 -27.89 -9.24 -17.22
N CYS A 19 -27.03 -8.59 -18.00
CA CYS A 19 -25.57 -8.68 -17.86
C CYS A 19 -24.92 -7.52 -17.13
N GLN A 20 -25.66 -6.69 -16.42
CA GLN A 20 -25.04 -5.80 -15.44
C GLN A 20 -24.63 -6.64 -14.24
N LYS A 21 -23.39 -7.14 -14.26
CA LYS A 21 -22.72 -7.61 -13.06
C LYS A 21 -22.68 -6.46 -12.08
N PHE A 22 -23.62 -6.48 -11.16
CA PHE A 22 -23.52 -5.69 -9.94
C PHE A 22 -22.30 -6.26 -9.22
N GLU A 23 -21.16 -5.58 -9.33
CA GLU A 23 -20.05 -5.81 -8.40
C GLU A 23 -20.55 -5.38 -7.02
N GLN A 24 -21.18 -6.31 -6.34
CA GLN A 24 -21.47 -6.17 -4.94
C GLN A 24 -20.10 -6.22 -4.23
N LYS A 25 -19.54 -5.06 -3.92
CA LYS A 25 -18.49 -4.94 -2.93
C LYS A 25 -18.94 -5.74 -1.69
N PRO A 26 -18.17 -6.74 -1.25
CA PRO A 26 -18.58 -7.58 -0.13
C PRO A 26 -18.87 -6.67 1.08
N PRO A 27 -20.01 -6.85 1.77
CA PRO A 27 -20.49 -5.91 2.80
C PRO A 27 -19.70 -5.94 4.10
N ASN A 28 -18.51 -6.54 4.15
CA ASN A 28 -17.77 -6.74 5.40
C ASN A 28 -16.25 -6.67 5.25
N GLU A 29 -15.72 -5.86 4.32
CA GLU A 29 -14.30 -5.51 4.39
C GLU A 29 -14.09 -4.59 5.59
N LYS A 30 -13.52 -5.16 6.65
CA LYS A 30 -13.01 -4.38 7.77
C LYS A 30 -12.11 -3.28 7.20
N PRO A 31 -12.34 -2.00 7.54
CA PRO A 31 -11.51 -0.91 7.00
C PRO A 31 -10.04 -1.23 7.25
N LEU A 32 -9.23 -1.11 6.21
CA LEU A 32 -7.79 -1.29 6.32
C LEU A 32 -7.24 -0.31 7.36
N PRO A 33 -6.30 -0.73 8.21
CA PRO A 33 -5.67 0.17 9.16
C PRO A 33 -4.99 1.33 8.43
N ASP A 34 -4.95 2.50 9.08
CA ASP A 34 -4.36 3.70 8.49
C ASP A 34 -2.91 3.50 8.07
N VAL A 35 -2.17 2.66 8.78
CA VAL A 35 -0.79 2.28 8.49
C VAL A 35 -0.65 0.76 8.57
N MET A 36 -0.06 0.17 7.54
CA MET A 36 0.35 -1.23 7.49
C MET A 36 1.85 -1.28 7.22
N VAL A 37 2.55 -2.08 7.99
CA VAL A 37 3.99 -2.31 7.82
C VAL A 37 4.22 -3.80 7.60
N ASP A 38 4.95 -4.11 6.57
CA ASP A 38 5.42 -5.45 6.26
C ASP A 38 6.94 -5.48 6.16
N SER A 39 7.55 -6.57 6.59
CA SER A 39 8.98 -6.79 6.44
C SER A 39 9.28 -8.22 6.01
N ALA A 40 10.18 -8.36 5.07
CA ALA A 40 10.53 -9.65 4.49
C ALA A 40 12.02 -9.76 4.19
N VAL A 41 12.51 -10.98 4.21
CA VAL A 41 13.83 -11.36 3.67
C VAL A 41 13.62 -12.24 2.45
N ASP A 42 14.50 -12.12 1.47
CA ASP A 42 14.47 -12.97 0.28
C ASP A 42 14.90 -14.42 0.58
N HIS A 43 15.88 -14.61 1.46
CA HIS A 43 16.40 -15.92 1.86
C HIS A 43 16.59 -16.01 3.37
N ALA A 44 16.06 -17.06 3.99
CA ALA A 44 16.21 -17.29 5.42
C ALA A 44 17.45 -18.16 5.77
N VAL A 45 17.99 -18.87 4.78
CA VAL A 45 19.20 -19.71 4.93
C VAL A 45 20.16 -19.36 3.82
N VAL A 46 21.36 -18.94 4.19
CA VAL A 46 22.38 -18.43 3.28
C VAL A 46 23.76 -18.85 3.71
N THR A 47 24.72 -18.76 2.80
CA THR A 47 26.16 -18.91 3.08
C THR A 47 26.78 -17.54 3.41
N LEU A 48 28.04 -17.54 3.87
CA LEU A 48 28.78 -16.31 4.15
C LEU A 48 29.06 -15.45 2.89
N ASP A 49 29.00 -16.06 1.71
CA ASP A 49 29.20 -15.36 0.45
C ASP A 49 27.93 -14.72 -0.11
N ASP A 50 26.79 -15.15 0.39
CA ASP A 50 25.48 -14.64 -0.07
C ASP A 50 25.19 -13.26 0.50
N VAL A 51 24.38 -12.53 -0.25
CA VAL A 51 23.79 -11.25 0.16
C VAL A 51 22.30 -11.46 0.37
N VAL A 52 21.83 -11.15 1.57
CA VAL A 52 20.39 -11.20 1.93
C VAL A 52 19.76 -9.85 1.69
N GLN A 53 18.64 -9.83 0.99
CA GLN A 53 17.85 -8.61 0.85
C GLN A 53 16.74 -8.56 1.92
N PHE A 54 16.85 -7.60 2.81
CA PHE A 54 15.81 -7.28 3.78
C PHE A 54 14.99 -6.09 3.28
N THR A 55 13.68 -6.26 3.17
CA THR A 55 12.77 -5.26 2.63
C THR A 55 11.77 -4.82 3.70
N ILE A 56 11.60 -3.52 3.87
CA ILE A 56 10.52 -2.93 4.65
C ILE A 56 9.57 -2.26 3.67
N THR A 57 8.29 -2.61 3.73
CA THR A 57 7.23 -2.00 2.93
C THR A 57 6.21 -1.36 3.87
N VAL A 58 5.94 -0.08 3.68
CA VAL A 58 4.92 0.65 4.39
C VAL A 58 3.81 1.03 3.43
N ASN A 59 2.59 0.70 3.81
CA ASN A 59 1.37 1.03 3.08
C ASN A 59 0.47 1.85 4.01
N ALA A 60 0.25 3.12 3.68
CA ALA A 60 -0.44 4.07 4.54
C ALA A 60 -1.51 4.87 3.82
N ASP A 61 -2.43 5.45 4.59
CA ASP A 61 -3.33 6.49 4.09
C ASP A 61 -2.50 7.66 3.51
N PRO A 62 -2.88 8.26 2.39
CA PRO A 62 -2.13 9.36 1.76
C PRO A 62 -1.91 10.58 2.67
N ARG A 63 -2.76 10.76 3.68
CA ARG A 63 -2.64 11.86 4.67
C ARG A 63 -1.56 11.60 5.73
N ILE A 64 -0.99 10.40 5.75
CA ILE A 64 0.02 10.02 6.72
C ILE A 64 1.39 10.12 6.05
N ASP A 65 2.28 10.86 6.66
CA ASP A 65 3.68 10.87 6.29
C ASP A 65 4.48 9.98 7.22
N ILE A 66 5.26 9.07 6.63
CA ILE A 66 6.01 8.05 7.37
C ILE A 66 7.47 8.16 6.99
N ASP A 67 8.30 8.19 8.01
CA ASP A 67 9.75 8.07 7.85
C ASP A 67 10.20 6.65 8.21
N ILE A 68 10.92 6.01 7.28
CA ILE A 68 11.57 4.72 7.51
C ILE A 68 13.00 5.02 7.94
N PRO A 69 13.34 4.84 9.23
CA PRO A 69 14.64 5.24 9.74
C PRO A 69 15.78 4.43 9.13
N GLU A 70 16.98 4.96 9.21
CA GLU A 70 18.19 4.19 8.93
C GLU A 70 18.46 3.21 10.06
N VAL A 71 18.38 1.92 9.73
CA VAL A 71 18.56 0.85 10.71
C VAL A 71 19.90 0.13 10.59
N ALA A 72 20.83 0.67 9.80
CA ALA A 72 22.12 0.05 9.52
C ALA A 72 22.91 -0.41 10.77
N LYS A 73 22.77 0.31 11.89
CA LYS A 73 23.45 -0.01 13.17
C LYS A 73 22.66 -0.99 14.06
N LYS A 74 21.46 -1.39 13.68
CA LYS A 74 20.60 -2.25 14.52
C LYS A 74 20.74 -3.74 14.22
N PHE A 75 21.40 -4.10 13.13
CA PHE A 75 21.60 -5.51 12.75
C PHE A 75 22.81 -6.08 13.47
N SER A 76 22.56 -6.86 14.54
CA SER A 76 23.65 -7.55 15.26
C SER A 76 24.17 -8.72 14.46
N GLY A 77 25.47 -8.72 14.15
CA GLY A 77 26.14 -9.80 13.39
C GLY A 77 25.87 -9.81 11.88
N LEU A 78 25.02 -8.89 11.40
CA LEU A 78 24.79 -8.67 9.97
C LEU A 78 25.30 -7.29 9.59
N ARG A 79 26.11 -7.23 8.57
CA ARG A 79 26.63 -5.96 8.04
C ARG A 79 25.75 -5.48 6.90
N VAL A 80 25.28 -4.24 6.99
CA VAL A 80 24.62 -3.56 5.87
C VAL A 80 25.70 -3.13 4.88
N ILE A 81 25.67 -3.70 3.68
CA ILE A 81 26.61 -3.38 2.60
C ILE A 81 26.06 -2.29 1.65
N ASP A 82 24.73 -2.21 1.56
CA ASP A 82 24.06 -1.24 0.69
C ASP A 82 22.61 -1.08 1.12
N TYR A 83 21.97 0.04 0.77
CA TYR A 83 20.54 0.23 0.91
C TYR A 83 19.96 1.09 -0.19
N GLU A 84 18.72 0.86 -0.52
CA GLU A 84 17.97 1.59 -1.54
C GLU A 84 16.59 1.97 -1.00
N THR A 85 16.18 3.21 -1.26
CA THR A 85 14.83 3.68 -0.96
C THR A 85 14.10 3.89 -2.28
N ASP A 86 12.99 3.19 -2.47
CA ASP A 86 12.15 3.37 -3.65
C ASP A 86 11.51 4.75 -3.62
N ARG A 87 11.20 5.26 -4.80
CA ARG A 87 10.34 6.44 -4.90
C ARG A 87 8.97 6.11 -4.29
N GLU A 88 8.46 7.04 -3.50
CA GLU A 88 7.09 6.94 -3.00
C GLU A 88 6.13 6.85 -4.17
N ARG A 89 5.17 5.94 -4.09
CA ARG A 89 4.12 5.76 -5.09
C ARG A 89 2.76 5.68 -4.42
N GLU A 90 1.75 6.09 -5.15
CA GLU A 90 0.36 5.90 -4.75
C GLU A 90 -0.26 4.76 -5.56
N GLU A 91 -0.90 3.83 -4.87
CA GLU A 91 -1.55 2.67 -5.47
C GLU A 91 -2.85 2.37 -4.71
N ASN A 92 -3.95 2.27 -5.44
CA ASN A 92 -5.29 2.06 -4.87
C ASN A 92 -5.68 3.08 -3.78
N GLY A 93 -5.28 4.36 -3.94
CA GLY A 93 -5.54 5.42 -2.98
C GLY A 93 -4.73 5.29 -1.68
N ARG A 94 -3.64 4.56 -1.70
CA ARG A 94 -2.73 4.41 -0.56
C ARG A 94 -1.31 4.76 -0.97
N LYS A 95 -0.56 5.34 -0.05
CA LYS A 95 0.83 5.71 -0.20
C LYS A 95 1.72 4.51 0.14
N ILE A 96 2.60 4.13 -0.77
CA ILE A 96 3.53 3.01 -0.58
C ILE A 96 4.96 3.55 -0.56
N LYS A 97 5.65 3.28 0.54
CA LYS A 97 7.09 3.50 0.70
C LYS A 97 7.79 2.16 0.90
N ARG A 98 8.96 1.98 0.28
CA ARG A 98 9.75 0.78 0.42
C ARG A 98 11.21 1.11 0.59
N LYS A 99 11.86 0.42 1.53
CA LYS A 99 13.31 0.49 1.74
C LYS A 99 13.89 -0.91 1.75
N ARG A 100 14.94 -1.12 0.98
CA ARG A 100 15.64 -2.40 0.85
C ARG A 100 17.05 -2.26 1.40
N TYR A 101 17.47 -3.23 2.18
CA TYR A 101 18.82 -3.32 2.72
C TYR A 101 19.47 -4.58 2.18
N LYS A 102 20.71 -4.49 1.74
CA LYS A 102 21.55 -5.62 1.40
C LYS A 102 22.42 -5.94 2.62
N LEU A 103 22.21 -7.13 3.16
CA LEU A 103 22.88 -7.61 4.37
C LEU A 103 23.83 -8.73 4.03
N LYS A 104 24.96 -8.79 4.74
CA LYS A 104 25.91 -9.88 4.66
C LYS A 104 26.28 -10.33 6.06
N ALA A 105 26.31 -11.67 6.28
CA ALA A 105 26.79 -12.26 7.51
C ALA A 105 28.33 -12.29 7.50
N ASP A 106 28.95 -11.93 8.61
CA ASP A 106 30.41 -11.99 8.76
C ASP A 106 30.86 -13.32 9.38
N GLU A 107 29.96 -14.06 10.07
CA GLU A 107 30.20 -15.33 10.72
C GLU A 107 29.04 -16.30 10.49
N THR A 108 29.27 -17.59 10.72
CA THR A 108 28.18 -18.59 10.72
C THR A 108 27.38 -18.50 12.00
N GLY A 109 26.03 -18.58 11.90
CA GLY A 109 25.17 -18.50 13.07
C GLY A 109 23.72 -18.28 12.72
N SER A 110 22.91 -18.01 13.74
CA SER A 110 21.53 -17.59 13.59
C SER A 110 21.41 -16.12 13.95
N TYR A 111 20.80 -15.34 13.09
CA TYR A 111 20.65 -13.91 13.24
C TYR A 111 19.19 -13.52 13.41
N LEU A 112 18.94 -12.70 14.40
CA LEU A 112 17.60 -12.13 14.62
C LEU A 112 17.54 -10.73 14.03
N LEU A 113 16.58 -10.50 13.15
CA LEU A 113 16.31 -9.16 12.65
C LEU A 113 15.61 -8.36 13.75
N PRO A 114 16.09 -7.15 14.05
CA PRO A 114 15.53 -6.34 15.13
C PRO A 114 14.16 -5.80 14.77
N ALA A 115 13.34 -5.51 15.78
CA ALA A 115 12.15 -4.68 15.61
C ALA A 115 12.55 -3.27 15.18
N ILE A 116 11.84 -2.73 14.19
CA ILE A 116 12.08 -1.40 13.65
C ILE A 116 10.92 -0.51 14.05
N GLU A 117 11.23 0.55 14.78
CA GLU A 117 10.25 1.58 15.14
C GLU A 117 10.13 2.58 13.99
N LEU A 118 8.91 2.81 13.53
CA LEU A 118 8.58 3.79 12.51
C LEU A 118 7.90 5.00 13.16
N SER A 119 8.31 6.18 12.77
CA SER A 119 7.65 7.42 13.14
C SER A 119 6.72 7.86 12.01
N TYR A 120 5.52 8.31 12.35
CA TYR A 120 4.59 8.83 11.38
C TYR A 120 3.89 10.09 11.88
N GLN A 121 3.48 10.95 10.96
CA GLN A 121 2.72 12.17 11.22
C GLN A 121 1.47 12.18 10.35
N THR A 122 0.34 12.55 10.94
CA THR A 122 -0.90 12.71 10.21
C THR A 122 -1.06 14.17 9.80
N HIS A 123 -1.09 14.43 8.51
CA HIS A 123 -1.50 15.74 8.01
C HIS A 123 -3.02 15.82 8.08
N GLN A 124 -3.55 16.49 9.09
CA GLN A 124 -4.95 16.91 9.06
C GLN A 124 -5.10 17.87 7.90
N GLY A 125 -5.74 17.41 6.83
CA GLY A 125 -6.07 18.26 5.70
C GLY A 125 -6.77 19.51 6.21
N LYS A 126 -6.26 20.69 5.85
CA LYS A 126 -6.93 21.97 6.12
C LYS A 126 -8.38 21.79 5.67
N PRO A 127 -9.38 22.01 6.53
CA PRO A 127 -10.77 21.90 6.11
C PRO A 127 -10.96 22.81 4.90
N PRO A 128 -11.77 22.42 3.89
CA PRO A 128 -12.06 23.29 2.77
C PRO A 128 -12.57 24.61 3.35
N GLN A 129 -11.88 25.70 3.06
CA GLN A 129 -12.33 27.04 3.43
C GLN A 129 -13.64 27.26 2.68
N GLY A 130 -14.75 26.97 3.36
CA GLY A 130 -16.08 27.33 2.89
C GLY A 130 -16.07 28.81 2.63
N GLY A 131 -16.33 29.16 1.38
CA GLY A 131 -16.46 30.55 0.96
C GLY A 131 -17.41 31.28 1.89
N ALA A 132 -16.92 32.36 2.48
CA ALA A 132 -17.77 33.30 3.21
C ALA A 132 -18.89 33.79 2.27
N PRO A 133 -20.16 33.84 2.71
CA PRO A 133 -21.21 34.44 1.91
C PRO A 133 -20.94 35.95 1.83
N GLN A 134 -20.51 36.38 0.66
CA GLN A 134 -20.58 37.81 0.33
C GLN A 134 -22.04 38.18 0.12
N GLY A 135 -22.55 39.08 0.91
CA GLY A 135 -23.80 39.72 0.56
C GLY A 135 -24.66 40.16 1.73
N ALA A 136 -24.41 41.33 2.27
CA ALA A 136 -25.49 42.24 2.66
C ALA A 136 -24.95 43.68 2.66
N LYS A 137 -25.13 44.38 1.55
CA LYS A 137 -25.13 45.83 1.56
C LYS A 137 -26.39 46.34 2.27
N LYS A 138 -26.20 47.21 3.21
CA LYS A 138 -27.15 48.22 3.57
C LYS A 138 -26.47 49.55 3.47
#